data_148928d04131980ccf63297932e8ee1a
#
_entry.id   148928d04131980ccf63297932e8ee1a
#
_cell.length_a   1.000
_cell.length_b   1.000
_cell.length_c   1.000
_cell.angle_alpha   90.00
_cell.angle_beta   90.00
_cell.angle_gamma   90.00
#
_symmetry.space_group_name_H-M   'P 1'
#
loop_
_entity.id
_entity.type
_entity.pdbx_description
1 polymer ?
#
loop_
_entity_poly.entity_id
_entity_poly.type
_entity_poly.pdbx_seq_one_letter_code
_entity_poly.pdbx_strand_id
1 'polypeptide(L)'
;MFGAGKIAMVIAPNSLPTYIADGGNEVNYGVASIPSNTGESVSAGVMDRFMCFDNDYTDEEKAAITTFFDYFYDDERYTDWVAMEGFLPATKTGGEALAASDPDMASWIDILGNCKFYPTAKAEWADVKQGVISAEQNALLGESVQEQLDNLQAEIAG
;
A
#
# COMPACT_ATOMS: atom_id res chain seq x y z
N MET A 1 -16.51 10.74 -5.14
CA MET A 1 -16.72 11.37 -6.48
C MET A 1 -16.57 10.34 -7.60
N PHE A 2 -15.54 9.51 -7.59
CA PHE A 2 -15.35 8.47 -8.60
C PHE A 2 -16.50 7.44 -8.55
N GLY A 3 -16.81 6.86 -7.40
CA GLY A 3 -17.93 5.95 -7.23
C GLY A 3 -19.30 6.54 -7.60
N ALA A 4 -19.44 7.85 -7.59
CA ALA A 4 -20.66 8.55 -8.03
C ALA A 4 -20.63 8.96 -9.53
N GLY A 5 -19.62 8.49 -10.29
CA GLY A 5 -19.49 8.77 -11.72
C GLY A 5 -19.18 10.23 -12.09
N LYS A 6 -18.71 11.05 -11.13
CA LYS A 6 -18.46 12.48 -11.34
C LYS A 6 -17.05 12.79 -11.85
N ILE A 7 -16.12 11.86 -11.74
CA ILE A 7 -14.78 11.95 -12.31
C ILE A 7 -14.46 10.65 -13.03
N ALA A 8 -13.70 10.73 -14.12
CA ALA A 8 -13.40 9.61 -14.99
C ALA A 8 -12.23 8.75 -14.49
N MET A 9 -11.30 9.34 -13.73
CA MET A 9 -10.09 8.68 -13.24
C MET A 9 -9.77 9.13 -11.82
N VAL A 10 -9.14 8.25 -11.05
CA VAL A 10 -8.66 8.54 -9.71
C VAL A 10 -7.40 7.72 -9.44
N ILE A 11 -6.44 8.30 -8.73
CA ILE A 11 -5.34 7.55 -8.12
C ILE A 11 -5.84 7.09 -6.76
N ALA A 12 -5.85 5.79 -6.53
CA ALA A 12 -6.45 5.21 -5.34
C ALA A 12 -5.69 3.96 -4.87
N PRO A 13 -5.82 3.60 -3.60
CA PRO A 13 -5.33 2.33 -3.08
C PRO A 13 -6.20 1.16 -3.57
N ASN A 14 -5.68 -0.05 -3.40
CA ASN A 14 -6.36 -1.30 -3.76
C ASN A 14 -7.66 -1.57 -2.98
N SER A 15 -7.91 -0.87 -1.89
CA SER A 15 -9.18 -0.92 -1.13
C SER A 15 -10.32 -0.10 -1.78
N LEU A 16 -10.08 0.58 -2.89
CA LEU A 16 -11.11 1.37 -3.59
C LEU A 16 -12.37 0.55 -3.93
N PRO A 17 -12.30 -0.70 -4.41
CA PRO A 17 -13.49 -1.52 -4.68
C PRO A 17 -14.40 -1.65 -3.47
N THR A 18 -13.84 -1.94 -2.30
CA THR A 18 -14.58 -2.07 -1.04
C THR A 18 -15.28 -0.75 -0.68
N TYR A 19 -14.59 0.39 -0.77
CA TYR A 19 -15.21 1.70 -0.52
C TYR A 19 -16.33 2.06 -1.48
N ILE A 20 -16.25 1.63 -2.75
CA ILE A 20 -17.31 1.85 -3.72
C ILE A 20 -18.53 1.01 -3.34
N ALA A 21 -18.34 -0.26 -3.03
CA ALA A 21 -19.39 -1.19 -2.63
C ALA A 21 -20.09 -0.76 -1.34
N ASP A 22 -19.33 -0.40 -0.30
CA ASP A 22 -19.85 0.09 0.98
C ASP A 22 -20.65 1.38 0.83
N GLY A 23 -20.28 2.22 -0.13
CA GLY A 23 -21.04 3.41 -0.49
C GLY A 23 -22.33 3.15 -1.26
N GLY A 24 -22.68 1.90 -1.54
CA GLY A 24 -23.86 1.49 -2.31
C GLY A 24 -23.82 1.94 -3.77
N ASN A 25 -22.62 2.13 -4.33
CA ASN A 25 -22.43 2.53 -5.71
C ASN A 25 -21.97 1.34 -6.55
N GLU A 26 -22.36 1.35 -7.82
CA GLU A 26 -21.87 0.43 -8.84
C GLU A 26 -21.20 1.26 -9.95
N VAL A 27 -19.92 1.04 -10.17
CA VAL A 27 -19.13 1.74 -11.21
C VAL A 27 -18.38 0.69 -11.99
N ASN A 28 -18.59 0.66 -13.31
CA ASN A 28 -17.77 -0.14 -14.19
C ASN A 28 -16.46 0.61 -14.47
N TYR A 29 -15.34 0.08 -14.01
CA TYR A 29 -14.03 0.69 -14.16
C TYR A 29 -12.95 -0.36 -14.40
N GLY A 30 -11.83 0.07 -14.94
CA GLY A 30 -10.62 -0.75 -15.04
C GLY A 30 -9.52 -0.20 -14.15
N VAL A 31 -8.53 -1.03 -13.89
CA VAL A 31 -7.33 -0.69 -13.11
C VAL A 31 -6.13 -0.67 -14.05
N ALA A 32 -5.30 0.35 -13.92
CA ALA A 32 -4.08 0.50 -14.70
C ALA A 32 -2.94 1.03 -13.82
N SER A 33 -1.73 0.68 -14.18
CA SER A 33 -0.53 1.24 -13.57
C SER A 33 -0.47 2.75 -13.70
N ILE A 34 0.14 3.44 -12.73
CA ILE A 34 0.37 4.88 -12.78
C ILE A 34 1.13 5.24 -14.05
N PRO A 35 0.64 6.21 -14.86
CA PRO A 35 1.33 6.62 -16.08
C PRO A 35 2.72 7.18 -15.77
N SER A 36 3.68 6.91 -16.64
CA SER A 36 5.05 7.40 -16.54
C SER A 36 5.53 7.99 -17.86
N ASN A 37 6.30 9.05 -17.80
CA ASN A 37 6.95 9.63 -18.97
C ASN A 37 8.28 8.93 -19.32
N THR A 38 8.76 8.04 -18.49
CA THR A 38 10.00 7.27 -18.70
C THR A 38 9.74 5.87 -19.24
N GLY A 39 8.47 5.43 -19.28
CA GLY A 39 8.08 4.07 -19.63
C GLY A 39 8.13 3.07 -18.47
N GLU A 40 8.66 3.48 -17.31
CA GLU A 40 8.67 2.68 -16.09
C GLU A 40 7.61 3.18 -15.12
N SER A 41 6.53 2.43 -14.97
CA SER A 41 5.51 2.73 -13.98
C SER A 41 5.95 2.25 -12.60
N VAL A 42 5.81 3.12 -11.61
CA VAL A 42 6.09 2.79 -10.20
C VAL A 42 4.87 3.16 -9.37
N SER A 43 4.37 2.19 -8.62
CA SER A 43 3.33 2.42 -7.62
C SER A 43 3.94 2.39 -6.23
N ALA A 44 3.43 3.24 -5.33
CA ALA A 44 3.81 3.23 -3.93
C ALA A 44 3.07 2.10 -3.21
N GLY A 45 3.82 1.25 -2.50
CA GLY A 45 3.28 0.19 -1.66
C GLY A 45 3.36 0.55 -0.17
N VAL A 46 2.29 0.28 0.54
CA VAL A 46 2.27 0.32 2.02
C VAL A 46 2.02 -1.10 2.49
N MET A 47 2.76 -1.54 3.49
CA MET A 47 2.64 -2.87 4.06
C MET A 47 2.24 -2.77 5.52
N ASP A 48 1.12 -3.37 5.86
CA ASP A 48 0.73 -3.58 7.25
C ASP A 48 1.51 -4.76 7.83
N ARG A 49 1.81 -4.70 9.12
CA ARG A 49 2.68 -5.67 9.78
C ARG A 49 2.18 -5.98 11.18
N PHE A 50 2.31 -7.24 11.54
CA PHE A 50 2.34 -7.61 12.95
C PHE A 50 3.71 -7.30 13.53
N MET A 51 3.73 -6.77 14.75
CA MET A 51 4.97 -6.49 15.48
C MET A 51 4.90 -7.18 16.83
N CYS A 52 5.94 -7.93 17.15
CA CYS A 52 6.19 -8.37 18.51
C CYS A 52 7.21 -7.42 19.13
N PHE A 53 6.87 -6.83 20.26
CA PHE A 53 7.82 -6.02 21.01
C PHE A 53 8.88 -6.92 21.64
N ASP A 54 10.11 -6.41 21.69
CA ASP A 54 11.16 -7.11 22.44
C ASP A 54 10.81 -7.09 23.93
N ASN A 55 10.73 -8.28 24.51
CA ASN A 55 10.38 -8.50 25.90
C ASN A 55 11.00 -9.82 26.40
N ASP A 56 11.17 -9.96 27.71
CA ASP A 56 11.67 -11.19 28.32
C ASP A 56 10.62 -12.31 28.31
N TYR A 57 10.24 -12.74 27.10
CA TYR A 57 9.26 -13.82 26.91
C TYR A 57 9.78 -15.15 27.37
N THR A 58 8.96 -15.88 28.10
CA THR A 58 9.18 -17.30 28.41
C THR A 58 9.13 -18.15 27.13
N ASP A 59 9.61 -19.39 27.21
CA ASP A 59 9.56 -20.30 26.06
C ASP A 59 8.11 -20.66 25.69
N GLU A 60 7.20 -20.72 26.66
CA GLU A 60 5.77 -20.94 26.44
C GLU A 60 5.12 -19.76 25.73
N GLU A 61 5.46 -18.53 26.09
CA GLU A 61 4.95 -17.33 25.40
C GLU A 61 5.48 -17.23 23.97
N LYS A 62 6.77 -17.53 23.74
CA LYS A 62 7.33 -17.61 22.38
C LYS A 62 6.64 -18.67 21.53
N ALA A 63 6.37 -19.84 22.10
CA ALA A 63 5.64 -20.90 21.43
C ALA A 63 4.20 -20.48 21.10
N ALA A 64 3.53 -19.76 21.99
CA ALA A 64 2.19 -19.22 21.73
C ALA A 64 2.17 -18.18 20.61
N ILE A 65 3.15 -17.26 20.57
CA ILE A 65 3.31 -16.30 19.50
C ILE A 65 3.53 -17.02 18.15
N THR A 66 4.40 -18.00 18.11
CA THR A 66 4.65 -18.81 16.90
C THR A 66 3.38 -19.50 16.43
N THR A 67 2.66 -20.14 17.36
CA THR A 67 1.38 -20.82 17.06
C THR A 67 0.34 -19.85 16.49
N PHE A 68 0.28 -18.62 17.02
CA PHE A 68 -0.61 -17.59 16.47
C PHE A 68 -0.24 -17.25 15.02
N PHE A 69 1.03 -17.03 14.72
CA PHE A 69 1.44 -16.70 13.36
C PHE A 69 1.25 -17.87 12.39
N ASP A 70 1.57 -19.10 12.80
CA ASP A 70 1.33 -20.28 11.98
C ASP A 70 -0.15 -20.46 11.66
N TYR A 71 -1.02 -20.17 12.64
CA TYR A 71 -2.47 -20.21 12.44
C TYR A 71 -2.95 -19.08 11.52
N PHE A 72 -2.47 -17.85 11.74
CA PHE A 72 -2.91 -16.67 10.97
C PHE A 72 -2.46 -16.74 9.52
N TYR A 73 -1.21 -17.15 9.27
CA TYR A 73 -0.64 -17.25 7.93
C TYR A 73 -0.84 -18.61 7.25
N ASP A 74 -1.74 -19.44 7.75
CA ASP A 74 -2.24 -20.56 6.97
C ASP A 74 -2.88 -20.04 5.69
N ASP A 75 -2.48 -20.58 4.54
CA ASP A 75 -2.77 -19.96 3.23
C ASP A 75 -4.27 -19.70 3.00
N GLU A 76 -5.15 -20.63 3.38
CA GLU A 76 -6.59 -20.48 3.18
C GLU A 76 -7.16 -19.36 4.07
N ARG A 77 -6.89 -19.40 5.38
CA ARG A 77 -7.40 -18.39 6.33
C ARG A 77 -6.86 -17.01 6.05
N TYR A 78 -5.56 -16.92 5.74
CA TYR A 78 -4.92 -15.66 5.45
C TYR A 78 -5.49 -15.02 4.19
N THR A 79 -5.67 -15.79 3.12
CA THR A 79 -6.22 -15.30 1.86
C THR A 79 -7.67 -14.85 2.03
N ASP A 80 -8.50 -15.61 2.74
CA ASP A 80 -9.89 -15.25 3.02
C ASP A 80 -9.97 -13.96 3.86
N TRP A 81 -9.15 -13.83 4.89
CA TRP A 81 -9.11 -12.62 5.73
C TRP A 81 -8.70 -11.39 4.91
N VAL A 82 -7.64 -11.50 4.13
CA VAL A 82 -7.14 -10.41 3.28
C VAL A 82 -8.18 -9.98 2.26
N ALA A 83 -8.90 -10.93 1.66
CA ALA A 83 -9.97 -10.66 0.71
C ALA A 83 -11.14 -9.90 1.36
N MET A 84 -11.55 -10.29 2.58
CA MET A 84 -12.61 -9.58 3.33
C MET A 84 -12.23 -8.12 3.65
N GLU A 85 -10.97 -7.86 3.97
CA GLU A 85 -10.46 -6.51 4.26
C GLU A 85 -10.21 -5.68 2.99
N GLY A 86 -10.31 -6.27 1.81
CA GLY A 86 -10.00 -5.60 0.53
C GLY A 86 -8.52 -5.30 0.36
N PHE A 87 -7.65 -6.04 1.04
CA PHE A 87 -6.20 -5.93 0.91
C PHE A 87 -5.64 -6.89 -0.14
N LEU A 88 -4.36 -6.75 -0.44
CA LEU A 88 -3.63 -7.71 -1.27
C LEU A 88 -2.78 -8.63 -0.40
N PRO A 89 -2.75 -9.93 -0.70
CA PRO A 89 -1.94 -10.88 0.06
C PRO A 89 -0.45 -10.53 0.00
N ALA A 90 0.23 -10.62 1.13
CA ALA A 90 1.69 -10.48 1.21
C ALA A 90 2.43 -11.76 0.82
N THR A 91 1.72 -12.89 0.71
CA THR A 91 2.27 -14.17 0.26
C THR A 91 2.04 -14.37 -1.24
N LYS A 92 3.00 -15.02 -1.89
CA LYS A 92 2.90 -15.31 -3.33
C LYS A 92 1.76 -16.26 -3.64
N THR A 93 1.60 -17.31 -2.83
CA THR A 93 0.52 -18.30 -2.95
C THR A 93 -0.86 -17.67 -2.75
N GLY A 94 -1.02 -16.78 -1.77
CA GLY A 94 -2.24 -16.02 -1.56
C GLY A 94 -2.56 -15.07 -2.74
N GLY A 95 -1.56 -14.42 -3.31
CA GLY A 95 -1.74 -13.58 -4.50
C GLY A 95 -2.22 -14.38 -5.71
N GLU A 96 -1.62 -15.54 -5.97
CA GLU A 96 -2.03 -16.44 -7.05
C GLU A 96 -3.46 -16.97 -6.84
N ALA A 97 -3.81 -17.34 -5.61
CA ALA A 97 -5.15 -17.81 -5.24
C ALA A 97 -6.20 -16.71 -5.42
N LEU A 98 -5.92 -15.49 -4.95
CA LEU A 98 -6.85 -14.36 -5.08
C LEU A 98 -7.05 -13.97 -6.55
N ALA A 99 -6.00 -13.91 -7.35
CA ALA A 99 -6.11 -13.63 -8.79
C ALA A 99 -6.91 -14.68 -9.55
N ALA A 100 -6.86 -15.93 -9.11
CA ALA A 100 -7.62 -17.03 -9.72
C ALA A 100 -9.11 -17.01 -9.32
N SER A 101 -9.43 -16.59 -8.10
CA SER A 101 -10.80 -16.54 -7.58
C SER A 101 -11.53 -15.25 -7.94
N ASP A 102 -10.80 -14.13 -8.05
CA ASP A 102 -11.33 -12.81 -8.38
C ASP A 102 -10.49 -12.16 -9.51
N PRO A 103 -10.95 -12.26 -10.78
CA PRO A 103 -10.25 -11.66 -11.91
C PRO A 103 -10.09 -10.15 -11.84
N ASP A 104 -10.96 -9.44 -11.13
CA ASP A 104 -10.88 -7.99 -10.96
C ASP A 104 -9.68 -7.62 -10.08
N MET A 105 -9.30 -8.49 -9.15
CA MET A 105 -8.10 -8.33 -8.32
C MET A 105 -6.79 -8.67 -9.04
N ALA A 106 -6.84 -9.40 -10.14
CA ALA A 106 -5.64 -9.79 -10.89
C ALA A 106 -4.81 -8.57 -11.34
N SER A 107 -5.46 -7.49 -11.79
CA SER A 107 -4.77 -6.25 -12.19
C SER A 107 -4.05 -5.57 -11.02
N TRP A 108 -4.63 -5.60 -9.82
CA TRP A 108 -4.01 -5.06 -8.61
C TRP A 108 -2.79 -5.88 -8.20
N ILE A 109 -2.86 -7.20 -8.31
CA ILE A 109 -1.77 -8.13 -7.98
C ILE A 109 -0.61 -7.96 -8.96
N ASP A 110 -0.89 -7.75 -10.25
CA ASP A 110 0.13 -7.48 -11.25
C ASP A 110 0.88 -6.16 -10.94
N ILE A 111 0.15 -5.11 -10.57
CA ILE A 111 0.72 -3.83 -10.15
C ILE A 111 1.57 -3.98 -8.90
N LEU A 112 1.16 -4.82 -7.94
CA LEU A 112 1.91 -5.09 -6.71
C LEU A 112 3.34 -5.58 -6.99
N GLY A 113 3.53 -6.36 -8.04
CA GLY A 113 4.85 -6.83 -8.48
C GLY A 113 5.85 -5.72 -8.81
N ASN A 114 5.35 -4.53 -9.17
CA ASN A 114 6.16 -3.34 -9.51
C ASN A 114 6.11 -2.24 -8.44
N CYS A 115 5.53 -2.50 -7.28
CA CYS A 115 5.47 -1.54 -6.19
C CYS A 115 6.83 -1.28 -5.56
N LYS A 116 7.05 -0.03 -5.15
CA LYS A 116 8.12 0.36 -4.24
C LYS A 116 7.53 0.63 -2.86
N PHE A 117 7.98 -0.15 -1.89
CA PHE A 117 7.48 -0.02 -0.52
C PHE A 117 8.18 1.10 0.24
N TYR A 118 7.43 1.80 1.05
CA TYR A 118 7.98 2.84 1.91
C TYR A 118 9.00 2.27 2.89
N PRO A 119 10.16 2.92 3.05
CA PRO A 119 11.23 2.45 3.93
C PRO A 119 10.92 2.77 5.40
N THR A 120 9.79 2.30 5.90
CA THR A 120 9.27 2.63 7.25
C THR A 120 10.17 2.18 8.41
N ALA A 121 11.18 1.34 8.14
CA ALA A 121 12.18 0.94 9.12
C ALA A 121 13.31 1.97 9.30
N LYS A 122 13.39 2.98 8.44
CA LYS A 122 14.37 4.06 8.56
C LYS A 122 13.84 5.14 9.50
N ALA A 123 14.66 5.58 10.44
CA ALA A 123 14.26 6.59 11.44
C ALA A 123 13.86 7.92 10.77
N GLU A 124 14.58 8.29 9.71
CA GLU A 124 14.38 9.55 8.97
C GLU A 124 13.11 9.54 8.10
N TRP A 125 12.46 8.39 7.95
CA TRP A 125 11.30 8.27 7.05
C TRP A 125 10.16 9.23 7.39
N ALA A 126 9.90 9.48 8.67
CA ALA A 126 8.85 10.38 9.10
C ALA A 126 9.13 11.83 8.63
N ASP A 127 10.37 12.28 8.75
CA ASP A 127 10.81 13.61 8.35
C ASP A 127 10.81 13.75 6.82
N VAL A 128 11.31 12.74 6.11
CA VAL A 128 11.24 12.68 4.63
C VAL A 128 9.80 12.80 4.15
N LYS A 129 8.88 12.03 4.72
CA LYS A 129 7.47 12.05 4.34
C LYS A 129 6.85 13.44 4.55
N GLN A 130 7.10 14.05 5.72
CA GLN A 130 6.56 15.37 6.03
C GLN A 130 7.18 16.44 5.14
N GLY A 131 8.48 16.36 4.89
CA GLY A 131 9.20 17.29 4.02
C GLY A 131 8.72 17.24 2.57
N VAL A 132 8.46 16.06 2.03
CA VAL A 132 7.88 15.90 0.67
C VAL A 132 6.48 16.55 0.60
N ILE A 133 5.62 16.33 1.60
CA ILE A 133 4.30 16.96 1.66
C ILE A 133 4.42 18.49 1.67
N SER A 134 5.34 19.03 2.46
CA SER A 134 5.56 20.47 2.55
C SER A 134 6.11 21.05 1.23
N ALA A 135 7.06 20.36 0.60
CA ALA A 135 7.61 20.75 -0.70
C ALA A 135 6.52 20.78 -1.79
N GLU A 136 5.66 19.78 -1.82
CA GLU A 136 4.52 19.72 -2.74
C GLU A 136 3.54 20.89 -2.52
N GLN A 137 3.19 21.17 -1.26
CA GLN A 137 2.31 22.30 -0.92
C GLN A 137 2.90 23.64 -1.33
N ASN A 138 4.18 23.87 -1.08
CA ASN A 138 4.87 25.10 -1.46
C ASN A 138 4.94 25.25 -3.00
N ALA A 139 5.20 24.17 -3.72
CA ALA A 139 5.18 24.14 -5.18
C ALA A 139 3.80 24.49 -5.74
N LEU A 140 2.72 24.01 -5.14
CA LEU A 140 1.34 24.37 -5.51
C LEU A 140 1.02 25.85 -5.23
N LEU A 141 1.72 26.50 -4.29
CA LEU A 141 1.62 27.92 -4.01
C LEU A 141 2.50 28.77 -4.95
N GLY A 142 3.25 28.15 -5.86
CA GLY A 142 4.03 28.81 -6.90
C GLY A 142 5.53 28.91 -6.62
N GLU A 143 6.03 28.23 -5.58
CA GLU A 143 7.46 28.14 -5.33
C GLU A 143 8.16 27.14 -6.27
N SER A 144 9.47 27.27 -6.42
CA SER A 144 10.26 26.39 -7.28
C SER A 144 10.30 24.96 -6.72
N VAL A 145 9.76 24.00 -7.47
CA VAL A 145 9.79 22.57 -7.11
C VAL A 145 11.21 22.11 -6.84
N GLN A 146 12.16 22.48 -7.69
CA GLN A 146 13.55 22.05 -7.56
C GLN A 146 14.17 22.58 -6.28
N GLU A 147 13.96 23.86 -5.98
CA GLU A 147 14.48 24.49 -4.74
C GLU A 147 13.91 23.84 -3.48
N GLN A 148 12.62 23.54 -3.48
CA GLN A 148 11.99 22.85 -2.35
C GLN A 148 12.57 21.44 -2.12
N LEU A 149 12.83 20.69 -3.19
CA LEU A 149 13.41 19.36 -3.10
C LEU A 149 14.91 19.39 -2.72
N ASP A 150 15.66 20.36 -3.23
CA ASP A 150 17.07 20.55 -2.89
C ASP A 150 17.23 20.92 -1.40
N ASN A 151 16.37 21.80 -0.88
CA ASN A 151 16.34 22.16 0.53
C ASN A 151 16.01 20.97 1.42
N LEU A 152 14.99 20.18 1.05
CA LEU A 152 14.64 18.96 1.75
C LEU A 152 15.79 17.94 1.75
N GLN A 153 16.46 17.76 0.60
CA GLN A 153 17.60 16.86 0.51
C GLN A 153 18.76 17.33 1.41
N ALA A 154 19.02 18.62 1.48
CA ALA A 154 20.06 19.18 2.34
C ALA A 154 19.73 19.00 3.82
N GLU A 155 18.48 19.18 4.22
CA GLU A 155 18.01 19.01 5.59
C GLU A 155 18.16 17.55 6.08
N ILE A 156 17.81 16.58 5.22
CA ILE A 156 17.84 15.16 5.58
C ILE A 156 19.25 14.57 5.51
N ALA A 157 20.10 15.07 4.61
CA ALA A 157 21.45 14.57 4.42
C ALA A 157 22.47 15.12 5.43
N GLY A 158 22.12 16.17 6.18
CA GLY A 158 22.97 16.79 7.20
C GLY A 158 22.91 16.07 8.50
#